data_97f10703abd4d97bf68b0fd196092232
#
_entry.id   97f10703abd4d97bf68b0fd196092232
#
_cell.length_a   1.000
_cell.length_b   1.000
_cell.length_c   1.000
_cell.angle_alpha   90.00
_cell.angle_beta   90.00
_cell.angle_gamma   90.00
#
_symmetry.space_group_name_H-M   'P 1'
#
loop_
_entity.id
_entity.type
_entity.pdbx_description
1 polymer ?
#
loop_
_entity_poly.entity_id
_entity_poly.type
_entity_poly.pdbx_seq_one_letter_code
_entity_poly.pdbx_strand_id
1 'polypeptide(L)'
;LMSKGALGDYWLVDDQVIEGMGIADLIKDIKTIYKGKLTYAANWDEFKRTPFWGALDYIGVDAYFPVSDKQTPTVAECKQGWQKHKLIIKALSERYDRPILFTEWGYRSTDFTGKAPWVSDHTWTSLNFIGQSNATQALCEEFWNEAWFAGGFVWKWFHDYEESGGEKDNQFTPQNKPAETVIQSFYKLK
;
A
#
# COMPACT_ATOMS: atom_id res chain seq x y z
N LEU A 1 14.44 -4.69 -8.94
CA LEU A 1 13.00 -4.41 -8.92
C LEU A 1 12.32 -5.36 -9.89
N MET A 2 11.80 -6.45 -9.37
CA MET A 2 10.98 -7.34 -10.20
C MET A 2 9.56 -6.78 -10.28
N SER A 3 9.00 -6.71 -11.47
CA SER A 3 7.63 -6.24 -11.66
C SER A 3 6.65 -7.23 -11.03
N LYS A 4 5.59 -6.73 -10.45
CA LYS A 4 4.49 -7.46 -9.84
C LYS A 4 3.92 -8.58 -10.73
N GLY A 5 3.88 -8.38 -12.04
CA GLY A 5 3.39 -9.36 -13.01
C GLY A 5 4.26 -10.60 -13.15
N ALA A 6 5.57 -10.45 -13.08
CA ALA A 6 6.48 -11.58 -13.25
C ALA A 6 6.46 -12.58 -12.09
N LEU A 7 6.08 -12.14 -10.89
CA LEU A 7 5.96 -13.01 -9.71
C LEU A 7 4.51 -13.42 -9.42
N GLY A 8 3.53 -12.56 -9.74
CA GLY A 8 2.10 -12.87 -9.56
C GLY A 8 1.66 -14.08 -10.37
N ASP A 9 2.09 -14.17 -11.62
CA ASP A 9 1.73 -15.28 -12.51
C ASP A 9 2.38 -16.61 -12.09
N TYR A 10 3.55 -16.57 -11.46
CA TYR A 10 4.20 -17.78 -10.92
C TYR A 10 3.48 -18.36 -9.69
N TRP A 11 2.86 -17.50 -8.87
CA TRP A 11 2.10 -17.95 -7.69
C TRP A 11 0.81 -18.67 -8.04
N LEU A 12 0.24 -18.42 -9.22
CA LEU A 12 -1.01 -19.01 -9.67
C LEU A 12 -0.83 -20.34 -10.40
N VAL A 13 0.40 -20.71 -10.76
CA VAL A 13 0.62 -21.82 -11.68
C VAL A 13 1.08 -23.12 -11.01
N ASP A 14 1.85 -23.10 -9.94
CA ASP A 14 2.25 -24.33 -9.23
C ASP A 14 3.04 -24.03 -7.94
N ASP A 15 2.54 -24.44 -6.78
CA ASP A 15 3.29 -24.38 -5.51
C ASP A 15 4.64 -25.12 -5.56
N GLN A 16 4.78 -26.12 -6.43
CA GLN A 16 6.01 -26.90 -6.60
C GLN A 16 7.06 -26.16 -7.43
N VAL A 17 6.67 -25.28 -8.35
CA VAL A 17 7.61 -24.48 -9.15
C VAL A 17 8.30 -23.43 -8.27
N ILE A 18 7.62 -22.94 -7.25
CA ILE A 18 8.18 -21.98 -6.29
C ILE A 18 9.22 -22.63 -5.39
N GLU A 19 9.01 -23.87 -4.96
CA GLU A 19 10.03 -24.65 -4.23
C GLU A 19 11.25 -24.96 -5.09
N GLY A 20 11.07 -25.16 -6.40
CA GLY A 20 12.14 -25.51 -7.32
C GLY A 20 13.01 -24.35 -7.82
N MET A 21 12.49 -23.13 -7.88
CA MET A 21 13.24 -21.96 -8.38
C MET A 21 13.76 -21.04 -7.27
N GLY A 22 13.48 -21.35 -6.01
CA GLY A 22 14.10 -20.70 -4.87
C GLY A 22 14.11 -19.18 -4.89
N ILE A 23 12.93 -18.51 -4.67
CA ILE A 23 12.93 -17.02 -4.48
C ILE A 23 13.96 -16.63 -3.41
N ALA A 24 14.16 -17.48 -2.41
CA ALA A 24 15.21 -17.29 -1.41
C ALA A 24 16.61 -17.33 -2.03
N ASP A 25 16.87 -18.19 -3.00
CA ASP A 25 18.15 -18.26 -3.72
C ASP A 25 18.33 -17.04 -4.62
N LEU A 26 17.27 -16.61 -5.33
CA LEU A 26 17.28 -15.39 -6.10
C LEU A 26 17.58 -14.15 -5.24
N ILE A 27 16.96 -14.03 -4.06
CA ILE A 27 17.25 -12.96 -3.10
C ILE A 27 18.72 -13.00 -2.67
N LYS A 28 19.26 -14.20 -2.41
CA LYS A 28 20.66 -14.40 -2.06
C LYS A 28 21.58 -13.95 -3.20
N ASP A 29 21.28 -14.33 -4.43
CA ASP A 29 22.07 -13.94 -5.61
C ASP A 29 22.02 -12.43 -5.83
N ILE A 30 20.86 -11.79 -5.72
CA ILE A 30 20.73 -10.33 -5.78
C ILE A 30 21.62 -9.68 -4.70
N LYS A 31 21.63 -10.22 -3.47
CA LYS A 31 22.44 -9.68 -2.37
C LYS A 31 23.96 -9.85 -2.59
N THR A 32 24.40 -10.70 -3.51
CA THR A 32 25.82 -10.73 -3.91
C THR A 32 26.24 -9.48 -4.67
N ILE A 33 25.35 -8.92 -5.46
CA ILE A 33 25.55 -7.78 -6.36
C ILE A 33 25.10 -6.46 -5.71
N TYR A 34 23.86 -6.45 -5.20
CA TYR A 34 23.24 -5.28 -4.59
C TYR A 34 23.32 -5.33 -3.07
N LYS A 35 23.93 -4.31 -2.45
CA LYS A 35 24.16 -4.22 -1.00
C LYS A 35 23.12 -3.35 -0.26
N GLY A 36 22.18 -2.77 -0.97
CA GLY A 36 21.09 -1.99 -0.38
C GLY A 36 19.97 -2.87 0.18
N LYS A 37 18.94 -2.21 0.69
CA LYS A 37 17.76 -2.85 1.27
C LYS A 37 16.84 -3.42 0.18
N LEU A 38 16.30 -4.60 0.46
CA LEU A 38 15.40 -5.31 -0.45
C LEU A 38 14.04 -5.53 0.19
N THR A 39 13.01 -5.45 -0.63
CA THR A 39 11.65 -5.88 -0.31
C THR A 39 10.98 -6.52 -1.53
N TYR A 40 9.84 -7.14 -1.30
CA TYR A 40 8.90 -7.60 -2.31
C TYR A 40 7.58 -6.85 -2.10
N ALA A 41 6.94 -6.40 -3.17
CA ALA A 41 5.64 -5.72 -3.12
C ALA A 41 4.52 -6.77 -3.24
N ALA A 42 3.98 -7.20 -2.11
CA ALA A 42 2.88 -8.14 -2.06
C ALA A 42 1.53 -7.44 -1.98
N ASN A 43 0.51 -7.95 -2.65
CA ASN A 43 -0.84 -7.45 -2.52
C ASN A 43 -1.37 -7.57 -1.09
N TRP A 44 -2.30 -6.69 -0.71
CA TRP A 44 -2.97 -6.65 0.59
C TRP A 44 -3.64 -7.98 0.98
N ASP A 45 -4.03 -8.81 0.03
CA ASP A 45 -4.63 -10.14 0.23
C ASP A 45 -3.60 -11.28 0.18
N GLU A 46 -2.38 -11.05 -0.32
CA GLU A 46 -1.30 -12.03 -0.48
C GLU A 46 -0.25 -12.00 0.63
N PHE A 47 0.14 -10.81 1.11
CA PHE A 47 1.32 -10.59 1.96
C PHE A 47 1.43 -11.55 3.15
N LYS A 48 0.30 -12.07 3.65
CA LYS A 48 0.26 -13.04 4.76
C LYS A 48 0.81 -14.41 4.39
N ARG A 49 0.75 -14.77 3.11
CA ARG A 49 1.15 -16.09 2.60
C ARG A 49 2.56 -16.12 2.05
N THR A 50 3.19 -14.98 1.91
CA THR A 50 4.57 -14.84 1.39
C THR A 50 5.57 -15.44 2.40
N PRO A 51 6.27 -16.54 2.06
CA PRO A 51 7.08 -17.28 3.02
C PRO A 51 8.50 -16.74 3.21
N PHE A 52 9.00 -15.87 2.34
CA PHE A 52 10.39 -15.43 2.27
C PHE A 52 10.67 -14.06 2.91
N TRP A 53 9.74 -13.52 3.72
CA TRP A 53 9.95 -12.24 4.39
C TRP A 53 11.22 -12.17 5.24
N GLY A 54 11.61 -13.30 5.87
CA GLY A 54 12.83 -13.39 6.66
C GLY A 54 14.13 -13.14 5.87
N ALA A 55 14.12 -13.36 4.55
CA ALA A 55 15.25 -13.10 3.66
C ALA A 55 15.35 -11.64 3.18
N LEU A 56 14.30 -10.85 3.39
CA LEU A 56 14.19 -9.45 2.98
C LEU A 56 14.42 -8.48 4.15
N ASP A 57 14.58 -7.21 3.84
CA ASP A 57 14.83 -6.16 4.83
C ASP A 57 13.53 -5.50 5.30
N TYR A 58 12.46 -5.56 4.49
CA TYR A 58 11.12 -5.08 4.81
C TYR A 58 10.08 -6.09 4.37
N ILE A 59 8.91 -6.04 5.02
CA ILE A 59 7.68 -6.64 4.52
C ILE A 59 6.97 -5.59 3.70
N GLY A 60 7.00 -5.73 2.37
CA GLY A 60 6.39 -4.79 1.43
C GLY A 60 4.93 -5.15 1.17
N VAL A 61 4.04 -4.18 1.29
CA VAL A 61 2.61 -4.39 1.08
C VAL A 61 2.02 -3.30 0.18
N ASP A 62 1.36 -3.71 -0.91
CA ASP A 62 0.48 -2.82 -1.66
C ASP A 62 -0.83 -2.69 -0.87
N ALA A 63 -0.96 -1.61 -0.12
CA ALA A 63 -1.88 -1.48 1.00
C ALA A 63 -3.27 -0.97 0.60
N TYR A 64 -3.92 -1.65 -0.33
CA TYR A 64 -5.28 -1.33 -0.77
C TYR A 64 -6.36 -2.08 0.03
N PHE A 65 -6.29 -2.02 1.35
CA PHE A 65 -7.22 -2.71 2.23
C PHE A 65 -8.63 -2.10 2.22
N PRO A 66 -9.70 -2.93 2.19
CA PRO A 66 -11.06 -2.44 2.37
C PRO A 66 -11.26 -1.97 3.82
N VAL A 67 -11.55 -0.69 4.01
CA VAL A 67 -11.65 -0.07 5.33
C VAL A 67 -13.03 0.53 5.64
N SER A 68 -13.87 0.76 4.62
CA SER A 68 -15.23 1.26 4.82
C SER A 68 -16.09 1.01 3.58
N ASP A 69 -17.35 0.66 3.79
CA ASP A 69 -18.37 0.53 2.74
C ASP A 69 -19.25 1.78 2.58
N LYS A 70 -18.93 2.87 3.27
CA LYS A 70 -19.67 4.12 3.22
C LYS A 70 -19.37 4.91 1.94
N GLN A 71 -20.36 5.63 1.44
CA GLN A 71 -20.20 6.50 0.28
C GLN A 71 -19.13 7.58 0.55
N THR A 72 -19.23 8.26 1.67
CA THR A 72 -18.24 9.24 2.15
C THR A 72 -17.84 8.85 3.57
N PRO A 73 -16.81 8.01 3.73
CA PRO A 73 -16.42 7.56 5.06
C PRO A 73 -15.79 8.68 5.87
N THR A 74 -16.05 8.71 7.15
CA THR A 74 -15.34 9.56 8.11
C THR A 74 -13.98 8.96 8.45
N VAL A 75 -13.07 9.79 8.99
CA VAL A 75 -11.76 9.33 9.51
C VAL A 75 -11.96 8.21 10.54
N ALA A 76 -12.91 8.38 11.47
CA ALA A 76 -13.18 7.40 12.52
C ALA A 76 -13.65 6.05 11.96
N GLU A 77 -14.54 6.04 10.95
CA GLU A 77 -15.01 4.81 10.29
C GLU A 77 -13.87 4.11 9.55
N CYS A 78 -13.01 4.86 8.83
CA CYS A 78 -11.84 4.29 8.19
C CYS A 78 -10.84 3.71 9.22
N LYS A 79 -10.58 4.41 10.32
CA LYS A 79 -9.73 3.90 11.41
C LYS A 79 -10.28 2.63 12.02
N GLN A 80 -11.58 2.56 12.25
CA GLN A 80 -12.23 1.35 12.74
C GLN A 80 -12.06 0.18 11.75
N GLY A 81 -12.20 0.44 10.44
CA GLY A 81 -11.97 -0.56 9.40
C GLY A 81 -10.52 -1.05 9.34
N TRP A 82 -9.56 -0.17 9.63
CA TRP A 82 -8.14 -0.51 9.68
C TRP A 82 -7.77 -1.47 10.82
N GLN A 83 -8.48 -1.46 11.96
CA GLN A 83 -8.06 -2.20 13.17
C GLN A 83 -7.76 -3.68 12.90
N LYS A 84 -8.66 -4.39 12.20
CA LYS A 84 -8.47 -5.81 11.87
C LYS A 84 -7.24 -6.06 10.99
N HIS A 85 -6.95 -5.14 10.07
CA HIS A 85 -5.81 -5.24 9.17
C HIS A 85 -4.50 -4.89 9.89
N LYS A 86 -4.51 -3.83 10.70
CA LYS A 86 -3.37 -3.39 11.50
C LYS A 86 -2.87 -4.49 12.43
N LEU A 87 -3.78 -5.22 13.10
CA LEU A 87 -3.41 -6.35 13.96
C LEU A 87 -2.66 -7.43 13.20
N ILE A 88 -3.12 -7.79 11.99
CA ILE A 88 -2.49 -8.81 11.16
C ILE A 88 -1.11 -8.33 10.66
N ILE A 89 -1.04 -7.09 10.19
CA ILE A 89 0.20 -6.47 9.68
C ILE A 89 1.25 -6.42 10.79
N LYS A 90 0.87 -5.97 11.99
CA LYS A 90 1.75 -5.92 13.16
C LYS A 90 2.25 -7.30 13.56
N ALA A 91 1.36 -8.29 13.66
CA ALA A 91 1.74 -9.66 14.00
C ALA A 91 2.74 -10.26 12.99
N LEU A 92 2.61 -9.90 11.71
CA LEU A 92 3.56 -10.35 10.69
C LEU A 92 4.92 -9.69 10.86
N SER A 93 4.96 -8.38 11.13
CA SER A 93 6.18 -7.64 11.46
C SER A 93 6.92 -8.27 12.65
N GLU A 94 6.18 -8.55 13.73
CA GLU A 94 6.73 -9.20 14.93
C GLU A 94 7.25 -10.62 14.63
N ARG A 95 6.49 -11.41 13.84
CA ARG A 95 6.87 -12.78 13.49
C ARG A 95 8.19 -12.87 12.75
N TYR A 96 8.44 -11.96 11.81
CA TYR A 96 9.63 -11.98 10.96
C TYR A 96 10.74 -11.04 11.44
N ASP A 97 10.48 -10.24 12.48
CA ASP A 97 11.37 -9.18 12.95
C ASP A 97 11.80 -8.26 11.78
N ARG A 98 10.82 -7.80 11.03
CA ARG A 98 11.00 -6.91 9.87
C ARG A 98 9.99 -5.78 9.89
N PRO A 99 10.42 -4.53 9.64
CA PRO A 99 9.51 -3.41 9.54
C PRO A 99 8.62 -3.52 8.29
N ILE A 100 7.42 -2.98 8.42
CA ILE A 100 6.45 -2.90 7.32
C ILE A 100 6.75 -1.68 6.45
N LEU A 101 6.74 -1.88 5.13
CA LEU A 101 6.81 -0.82 4.13
C LEU A 101 5.57 -0.92 3.23
N PHE A 102 4.75 0.12 3.18
CA PHE A 102 3.69 0.18 2.17
C PHE A 102 4.30 0.54 0.83
N THR A 103 4.52 -0.47 0.00
CA THR A 103 5.11 -0.33 -1.34
C THR A 103 4.20 0.41 -2.29
N GLU A 104 2.89 0.34 -2.06
CA GLU A 104 1.88 1.20 -2.65
C GLU A 104 0.78 1.45 -1.62
N TRP A 105 0.23 2.66 -1.61
CA TRP A 105 -1.01 2.96 -0.92
C TRP A 105 -1.67 4.19 -1.53
N GLY A 106 -2.99 4.24 -1.52
CA GLY A 106 -3.74 5.38 -2.03
C GLY A 106 -5.24 5.11 -2.09
N TYR A 107 -5.98 6.19 -2.23
CA TYR A 107 -7.43 6.18 -2.39
C TYR A 107 -7.81 7.07 -3.55
N ARG A 108 -8.82 6.69 -4.32
CA ARG A 108 -9.39 7.54 -5.36
C ARG A 108 -10.26 8.62 -4.73
N SER A 109 -10.37 9.78 -5.38
CA SER A 109 -11.31 10.85 -4.97
C SER A 109 -12.71 10.58 -5.51
N THR A 110 -13.28 9.43 -5.16
CA THR A 110 -14.59 8.96 -5.61
C THR A 110 -15.42 8.45 -4.44
N ASP A 111 -16.73 8.31 -4.64
CA ASP A 111 -17.60 7.65 -3.66
C ASP A 111 -17.13 6.24 -3.36
N PHE A 112 -17.38 5.77 -2.14
CA PHE A 112 -17.00 4.43 -1.67
C PHE A 112 -15.51 4.12 -1.75
N THR A 113 -14.65 5.13 -1.70
CA THR A 113 -13.20 4.99 -1.88
C THR A 113 -12.55 3.97 -0.94
N GLY A 114 -13.10 3.77 0.26
CA GLY A 114 -12.62 2.79 1.24
C GLY A 114 -13.13 1.37 1.04
N LYS A 115 -14.05 1.10 0.08
CA LYS A 115 -14.69 -0.20 -0.10
C LYS A 115 -13.83 -1.18 -0.90
N ALA A 116 -13.30 -0.71 -2.02
CA ALA A 116 -12.45 -1.47 -2.92
C ALA A 116 -11.32 -0.60 -3.45
N PRO A 117 -10.35 -0.21 -2.58
CA PRO A 117 -9.32 0.77 -2.95
C PRO A 117 -8.41 0.33 -4.11
N TRP A 118 -8.34 -0.97 -4.41
CA TRP A 118 -7.56 -1.53 -5.52
C TRP A 118 -8.19 -1.31 -6.92
N VAL A 119 -9.49 -0.89 -6.98
CA VAL A 119 -10.19 -0.70 -8.25
C VAL A 119 -9.67 0.56 -8.93
N SER A 120 -9.16 0.40 -10.14
CA SER A 120 -8.57 1.46 -10.95
C SER A 120 -9.31 1.73 -12.27
N ASP A 121 -10.48 1.14 -12.46
CA ASP A 121 -11.28 1.37 -13.65
C ASP A 121 -11.82 2.81 -13.71
N HIS A 122 -12.27 3.23 -14.89
CA HIS A 122 -12.81 4.55 -15.13
C HIS A 122 -14.35 4.60 -15.11
N THR A 123 -15.01 3.56 -14.61
CA THR A 123 -16.48 3.46 -14.59
C THR A 123 -17.11 4.36 -13.51
N TRP A 124 -16.35 4.70 -12.47
CA TRP A 124 -16.79 5.59 -11.39
C TRP A 124 -16.59 7.04 -11.81
N THR A 125 -17.67 7.78 -11.91
CA THR A 125 -17.69 9.19 -12.37
C THR A 125 -17.88 10.19 -11.23
N SER A 126 -18.18 9.75 -10.02
CA SER A 126 -18.34 10.63 -8.85
C SER A 126 -17.03 11.30 -8.46
N LEU A 127 -17.14 12.49 -7.87
CA LEU A 127 -16.05 13.21 -7.24
C LEU A 127 -16.30 13.28 -5.74
N ASN A 128 -15.38 12.74 -4.93
CA ASN A 128 -15.49 12.74 -3.48
C ASN A 128 -14.13 12.98 -2.82
N PHE A 129 -13.71 14.24 -2.79
CA PHE A 129 -12.43 14.63 -2.18
C PHE A 129 -12.42 14.46 -0.66
N ILE A 130 -13.58 14.57 -0.01
CA ILE A 130 -13.73 14.36 1.43
C ILE A 130 -13.44 12.89 1.76
N GLY A 131 -14.02 11.96 0.99
CA GLY A 131 -13.78 10.53 1.16
C GLY A 131 -12.29 10.19 1.00
N GLN A 132 -11.64 10.69 -0.06
CA GLN A 132 -10.21 10.50 -0.28
C GLN A 132 -9.37 11.04 0.89
N SER A 133 -9.64 12.28 1.31
CA SER A 133 -8.91 12.95 2.38
C SER A 133 -9.06 12.20 3.71
N ASN A 134 -10.28 11.81 4.07
CA ASN A 134 -10.57 11.09 5.31
C ASN A 134 -9.90 9.70 5.35
N ALA A 135 -9.97 8.95 4.24
CA ALA A 135 -9.31 7.64 4.15
C ALA A 135 -7.78 7.76 4.23
N THR A 136 -7.21 8.77 3.56
CA THR A 136 -5.80 9.11 3.62
C THR A 136 -5.36 9.46 5.04
N GLN A 137 -6.10 10.34 5.71
CA GLN A 137 -5.83 10.73 7.10
C GLN A 137 -5.88 9.54 8.05
N ALA A 138 -6.90 8.71 7.93
CA ALA A 138 -7.05 7.52 8.76
C ALA A 138 -5.86 6.56 8.63
N LEU A 139 -5.38 6.30 7.41
CA LEU A 139 -4.19 5.48 7.17
C LEU A 139 -2.96 6.08 7.85
N CYS A 140 -2.70 7.36 7.62
CA CYS A 140 -1.55 8.03 8.21
C CYS A 140 -1.62 8.05 9.75
N GLU A 141 -2.78 8.34 10.35
CA GLU A 141 -2.94 8.30 11.82
C GLU A 141 -2.73 6.91 12.42
N GLU A 142 -3.11 5.85 11.69
CA GLU A 142 -2.96 4.48 12.18
C GLU A 142 -1.51 3.95 12.09
N PHE A 143 -0.72 4.40 11.13
CA PHE A 143 0.57 3.75 10.85
C PHE A 143 1.79 4.64 11.05
N TRP A 144 1.72 5.97 10.81
CA TRP A 144 2.91 6.82 10.71
C TRP A 144 3.78 6.88 11.97
N ASN A 145 3.16 6.72 13.16
CA ASN A 145 3.83 6.76 14.44
C ASN A 145 4.19 5.39 15.01
N GLU A 146 3.88 4.32 14.29
CA GLU A 146 4.22 2.97 14.73
C GLU A 146 5.71 2.69 14.51
N ALA A 147 6.40 2.21 15.55
CA ALA A 147 7.84 1.93 15.49
C ALA A 147 8.21 0.83 14.48
N TRP A 148 7.27 -0.07 14.21
CA TRP A 148 7.42 -1.17 13.24
C TRP A 148 7.03 -0.76 11.81
N PHE A 149 6.60 0.48 11.57
CA PHE A 149 6.23 0.99 10.26
C PHE A 149 7.34 1.86 9.67
N ALA A 150 7.91 1.43 8.54
CA ALA A 150 9.01 2.13 7.89
C ALA A 150 8.58 3.31 7.02
N GLY A 151 7.30 3.36 6.64
CA GLY A 151 6.75 4.38 5.76
C GLY A 151 5.98 3.80 4.58
N GLY A 152 5.73 4.61 3.55
CA GLY A 152 5.01 4.13 2.37
C GLY A 152 5.17 5.05 1.17
N PHE A 153 4.85 4.50 -0.01
CA PHE A 153 4.85 5.22 -1.29
C PHE A 153 3.41 5.45 -1.74
N VAL A 154 3.08 6.72 -1.96
CA VAL A 154 1.74 7.11 -2.41
C VAL A 154 1.51 6.67 -3.85
N TRP A 155 0.46 5.92 -4.10
CA TRP A 155 -0.05 5.64 -5.42
C TRP A 155 -1.21 6.58 -5.74
N LYS A 156 -1.01 7.56 -6.63
CA LYS A 156 0.26 7.82 -7.27
C LYS A 156 0.57 9.31 -7.28
N TRP A 157 1.84 9.63 -7.42
CA TRP A 157 2.32 11.00 -7.54
C TRP A 157 2.94 11.20 -8.91
N PHE A 158 2.49 12.23 -9.64
CA PHE A 158 2.99 12.57 -10.96
C PHE A 158 4.08 13.63 -10.88
N HIS A 159 5.00 13.60 -11.85
CA HIS A 159 6.11 14.57 -11.93
C HIS A 159 5.65 15.95 -12.39
N ASP A 160 4.61 16.00 -13.23
CA ASP A 160 3.99 17.23 -13.70
C ASP A 160 2.91 17.64 -12.69
N TYR A 161 3.32 18.47 -11.74
CA TYR A 161 2.46 18.84 -10.61
C TYR A 161 1.28 19.69 -11.05
N GLU A 162 1.51 20.67 -11.93
CA GLU A 162 0.49 21.65 -12.30
C GLU A 162 -0.64 21.04 -13.13
N GLU A 163 -0.33 20.01 -13.92
CA GLU A 163 -1.27 19.31 -14.78
C GLU A 163 -1.91 18.08 -14.10
N SER A 164 -1.56 17.79 -12.83
CA SER A 164 -1.99 16.58 -12.15
C SER A 164 -3.05 16.82 -11.10
N GLY A 165 -4.06 15.94 -11.04
CA GLY A 165 -5.11 16.00 -10.03
C GLY A 165 -6.10 17.14 -10.23
N GLY A 166 -6.39 17.88 -9.13
CA GLY A 166 -7.30 19.01 -9.16
C GLY A 166 -8.78 18.65 -9.13
N GLU A 167 -9.63 19.67 -9.32
CA GLU A 167 -11.07 19.63 -9.03
C GLU A 167 -11.90 18.67 -9.90
N LYS A 168 -11.36 18.24 -11.04
CA LYS A 168 -12.06 17.33 -11.98
C LYS A 168 -11.52 15.91 -11.97
N ASP A 169 -10.49 15.67 -11.20
CA ASP A 169 -9.81 14.37 -11.15
C ASP A 169 -10.38 13.50 -10.04
N ASN A 170 -10.94 12.34 -10.40
CA ASN A 170 -11.45 11.34 -9.45
C ASN A 170 -10.49 10.17 -9.21
N GLN A 171 -9.25 10.28 -9.69
CA GLN A 171 -8.24 9.23 -9.60
C GLN A 171 -7.41 9.34 -8.30
N PHE A 172 -6.40 8.48 -8.21
CA PHE A 172 -5.62 8.27 -6.99
C PHE A 172 -4.75 9.46 -6.58
N THR A 173 -4.24 10.23 -7.55
CA THR A 173 -3.32 11.31 -7.18
C THR A 173 -3.95 12.27 -6.17
N PRO A 174 -3.25 12.58 -5.07
CA PRO A 174 -3.68 13.60 -4.10
C PRO A 174 -3.35 15.03 -4.55
N GLN A 175 -2.52 15.20 -5.58
CA GLN A 175 -2.01 16.49 -6.04
C GLN A 175 -3.16 17.44 -6.40
N ASN A 176 -3.05 18.68 -5.94
CA ASN A 176 -4.07 19.72 -6.10
C ASN A 176 -5.47 19.36 -5.54
N LYS A 177 -5.50 18.49 -4.51
CA LYS A 177 -6.70 18.06 -3.79
C LYS A 177 -6.49 18.16 -2.27
N PRO A 178 -7.55 18.17 -1.44
CA PRO A 178 -7.41 18.26 0.03
C PRO A 178 -6.53 17.17 0.64
N ALA A 179 -6.50 15.96 0.07
CA ALA A 179 -5.66 14.87 0.54
C ALA A 179 -4.15 15.17 0.47
N GLU A 180 -3.71 16.06 -0.41
CA GLU A 180 -2.32 16.50 -0.48
C GLU A 180 -1.86 17.15 0.82
N THR A 181 -2.68 18.06 1.37
CA THR A 181 -2.38 18.73 2.64
C THR A 181 -2.27 17.73 3.79
N VAL A 182 -3.11 16.71 3.80
CA VAL A 182 -3.04 15.62 4.78
C VAL A 182 -1.69 14.92 4.67
N ILE A 183 -1.30 14.48 3.48
CA ILE A 183 -0.02 13.80 3.25
C ILE A 183 1.16 14.67 3.68
N GLN A 184 1.18 15.94 3.29
CA GLN A 184 2.23 16.88 3.67
C GLN A 184 2.43 16.98 5.19
N SER A 185 1.33 16.94 5.96
CA SER A 185 1.40 17.04 7.43
C SER A 185 2.14 15.86 8.06
N PHE A 186 2.01 14.66 7.51
CA PHE A 186 2.67 13.45 8.02
C PHE A 186 4.08 13.25 7.48
N TYR A 187 4.35 13.56 6.22
CA TYR A 187 5.68 13.41 5.62
C TYR A 187 6.71 14.42 6.14
N LYS A 188 6.28 15.56 6.67
CA LYS A 188 7.17 16.55 7.31
C LYS A 188 7.62 16.15 8.72
N LEU A 189 6.97 15.14 9.33
CA LEU A 189 7.25 14.70 10.69
C LEU A 189 8.30 13.58 10.78
N LYS A 190 8.77 13.07 9.66
CA LYS A 190 9.85 12.10 9.55
C LYS A 190 11.04 12.72 8.82
#